data_904e15678e93fe73650b5c8acca8ff28
#
_entry.id   904e15678e93fe73650b5c8acca8ff28
#
_cell.length_a   1.000
_cell.length_b   1.000
_cell.length_c   1.000
_cell.angle_alpha   90.00
_cell.angle_beta   90.00
_cell.angle_gamma   90.00
#
_symmetry.space_group_name_H-M   'P 1'
#
loop_
_entity.id
_entity.type
_entity.pdbx_description
1 polymer ?
#
loop_
_entity_poly.entity_id
_entity_poly.type
_entity_poly.pdbx_seq_one_letter_code
_entity_poly.pdbx_strand_id
1 'polypeptide(L)'
;SAFLANTTRALLTNPTAPRAENPAYGQNWVSRLMTDDGIGADEVAGDGVYSAILESRPNRTLVRYRITVEDTGGESVRVPYADDERLNFAYFQYDGIPDYQTNVGTFSANEVQSIPVYHVLTTSANFNQAVAYNGSDQIGRDNYDARSEYNWNCTFVYEGKVYDNVKYRLRQRNARYSGSGKRSLKFRFNRGNHPAFRDMNGDKYAKPWKFLSTHKMLSSRSNYYTWGLFQATNHLMWNLTGTPAPYTHWGHFRIVQGAEEYTTQHVGDYYGMLLAMEEYDSRFLDSHNMEKRNLYKLISGRTNGKDVQRYQGAESVADASDFSTIINQLTPARDD
;
A
#
# COMPACT_ATOMS: atom_id res chain seq x y z
N SER A 1 18.71 -12.67 2.72
CA SER A 1 17.41 -12.01 2.69
C SER A 1 17.41 -10.75 3.55
N ALA A 2 18.28 -9.83 3.22
CA ALA A 2 18.39 -8.55 3.93
C ALA A 2 17.26 -7.55 3.58
N PHE A 3 16.26 -7.99 2.82
CA PHE A 3 15.24 -7.09 2.29
C PHE A 3 14.13 -6.72 3.27
N LEU A 4 14.22 -7.20 4.52
CA LEU A 4 13.04 -7.20 5.37
C LEU A 4 13.17 -6.24 6.54
N ALA A 5 12.24 -5.31 6.61
CA ALA A 5 12.16 -4.37 7.71
C ALA A 5 11.75 -5.09 9.00
N ASN A 6 12.49 -4.92 10.05
CA ASN A 6 12.14 -5.46 11.36
C ASN A 6 11.59 -4.35 12.24
N THR A 7 10.31 -4.46 12.59
CA THR A 7 9.69 -3.56 13.56
C THR A 7 9.71 -4.23 14.92
N THR A 8 10.34 -3.61 15.90
CA THR A 8 10.40 -4.16 17.26
C THR A 8 9.08 -3.97 17.99
N ARG A 9 8.75 -4.87 18.91
CA ARG A 9 7.55 -4.76 19.75
C ARG A 9 7.51 -3.46 20.56
N ALA A 10 8.67 -2.91 20.91
CA ALA A 10 8.76 -1.65 21.64
C ALA A 10 8.10 -0.48 20.90
N LEU A 11 8.10 -0.50 19.57
CA LEU A 11 7.41 0.50 18.76
C LEU A 11 5.88 0.35 18.80
N LEU A 12 5.37 -0.83 19.14
CA LEU A 12 3.94 -1.07 19.28
C LEU A 12 3.37 -0.52 20.60
N THR A 13 4.20 -0.34 21.61
CA THR A 13 3.80 0.21 22.90
C THR A 13 3.92 1.74 22.98
N ASN A 14 4.66 2.33 22.04
CA ASN A 14 4.81 3.78 21.93
C ASN A 14 4.53 4.25 20.48
N PRO A 15 3.27 4.56 20.14
CA PRO A 15 2.91 4.95 18.78
C PRO A 15 3.53 6.27 18.31
N THR A 16 3.98 7.12 19.23
CA THR A 16 4.61 8.41 18.92
C THR A 16 6.11 8.30 18.73
N ALA A 17 6.72 7.17 19.09
CA ALA A 17 8.14 6.97 18.91
C ALA A 17 8.50 6.89 17.41
N PRO A 18 9.57 7.56 16.97
CA PRO A 18 10.09 7.39 15.63
C PRO A 18 10.43 5.92 15.39
N ARG A 19 10.16 5.42 14.20
CA ARG A 19 10.60 4.08 13.84
C ARG A 19 12.10 4.06 13.64
N ALA A 20 12.74 3.05 14.23
CA ALA A 20 14.11 2.74 13.89
C ALA A 20 14.21 2.38 12.39
N GLU A 21 15.16 2.97 11.72
CA GLU A 21 15.48 2.58 10.36
C GLU A 21 15.92 1.12 10.35
N ASN A 22 15.48 0.36 9.35
CA ASN A 22 15.89 -1.02 9.22
C ASN A 22 17.37 -1.10 8.87
N PRO A 23 18.23 -1.71 9.71
CA PRO A 23 19.66 -1.83 9.43
C PRO A 23 19.97 -2.48 8.08
N ALA A 24 19.09 -3.34 7.57
CA ALA A 24 19.24 -3.98 6.26
C ALA A 24 19.31 -3.00 5.09
N TYR A 25 18.82 -1.77 5.26
CA TYR A 25 18.94 -0.72 4.24
C TYR A 25 20.33 -0.10 4.18
N GLY A 26 21.17 -0.32 5.19
CA GLY A 26 22.51 0.23 5.28
C GLY A 26 23.64 -0.81 5.20
N GLN A 27 23.34 -2.11 5.07
CA GLN A 27 24.32 -3.19 5.17
C GLN A 27 24.46 -3.98 3.87
N ASN A 28 25.62 -4.67 3.75
CA ASN A 28 25.90 -5.62 2.67
C ASN A 28 25.88 -5.00 1.25
N TRP A 29 26.31 -3.78 1.15
CA TRP A 29 26.46 -3.11 -0.13
C TRP A 29 27.70 -3.60 -0.87
N VAL A 30 27.54 -3.88 -2.17
CA VAL A 30 28.63 -4.22 -3.07
C VAL A 30 28.68 -3.15 -4.16
N SER A 31 29.83 -2.51 -4.31
CA SER A 31 30.04 -1.50 -5.35
C SER A 31 30.28 -2.17 -6.71
N ARG A 32 29.69 -1.60 -7.74
CA ARG A 32 29.90 -1.95 -9.14
C ARG A 32 30.19 -0.66 -9.91
N LEU A 33 31.28 -0.63 -10.64
CA LEU A 33 31.60 0.47 -11.51
C LEU A 33 30.65 0.45 -12.73
N MET A 34 30.18 1.61 -13.11
CA MET A 34 29.47 1.82 -14.38
C MET A 34 30.44 2.40 -15.38
N THR A 35 30.43 1.93 -16.62
CA THR A 35 31.34 2.35 -17.69
C THR A 35 30.59 2.96 -18.87
N ASP A 36 31.26 3.84 -19.58
CA ASP A 36 30.85 4.46 -20.85
C ASP A 36 31.94 4.15 -21.87
N ASP A 37 32.11 2.86 -22.17
CA ASP A 37 33.23 2.33 -22.98
C ASP A 37 32.77 1.58 -24.24
N GLY A 38 31.46 1.49 -24.48
CA GLY A 38 30.89 0.78 -25.62
C GLY A 38 31.00 -0.75 -25.51
N ILE A 39 31.20 -1.29 -24.28
CA ILE A 39 31.41 -2.71 -24.06
C ILE A 39 30.36 -3.29 -23.11
N GLY A 40 29.87 -4.48 -23.40
CA GLY A 40 28.94 -5.20 -22.53
C GLY A 40 27.54 -4.63 -22.52
N ALA A 41 27.17 -3.94 -21.47
CA ALA A 41 25.85 -3.31 -21.35
C ALA A 41 25.82 -1.88 -21.92
N ASP A 42 26.98 -1.33 -22.20
CA ASP A 42 27.12 -0.04 -22.83
C ASP A 42 27.13 -0.19 -24.37
N GLU A 43 26.28 0.53 -25.06
CA GLU A 43 26.12 0.38 -26.51
C GLU A 43 27.05 1.31 -27.32
N VAL A 44 27.38 2.47 -26.76
CA VAL A 44 28.12 3.50 -27.49
C VAL A 44 29.12 4.21 -26.57
N ALA A 45 30.40 4.03 -26.84
CA ALA A 45 31.47 4.64 -26.05
C ALA A 45 31.42 6.18 -26.10
N GLY A 46 31.52 6.83 -24.94
CA GLY A 46 31.67 8.27 -24.82
C GLY A 46 30.39 9.09 -25.10
N ASP A 47 29.22 8.46 -25.05
CA ASP A 47 27.94 9.16 -25.26
C ASP A 47 27.35 9.75 -23.97
N GLY A 48 28.02 9.53 -22.83
CA GLY A 48 27.58 10.01 -21.52
C GLY A 48 26.56 9.10 -20.83
N VAL A 49 26.26 7.94 -21.41
CA VAL A 49 25.39 6.91 -20.81
C VAL A 49 26.25 5.84 -20.14
N TYR A 50 26.28 5.84 -18.83
CA TYR A 50 27.04 4.88 -18.04
C TYR A 50 26.20 3.64 -17.75
N SER A 51 26.77 2.48 -18.01
CA SER A 51 26.11 1.17 -17.89
C SER A 51 26.84 0.22 -16.95
N ALA A 52 26.09 -0.66 -16.30
CA ALA A 52 26.65 -1.77 -15.51
C ALA A 52 25.74 -3.00 -15.61
N ILE A 53 26.37 -4.19 -15.69
CA ILE A 53 25.65 -5.45 -15.61
C ILE A 53 25.49 -5.86 -14.15
N LEU A 54 24.26 -6.10 -13.74
CA LEU A 54 23.95 -6.74 -12.46
C LEU A 54 23.79 -8.24 -12.69
N GLU A 55 24.47 -9.04 -11.88
CA GLU A 55 24.36 -10.50 -11.95
C GLU A 55 22.93 -10.96 -11.66
N SER A 56 22.48 -11.97 -12.39
CA SER A 56 21.22 -12.64 -12.12
C SER A 56 21.20 -13.17 -10.68
N ARG A 57 20.08 -13.06 -10.05
CA ARG A 57 19.85 -13.55 -8.68
C ARG A 57 18.85 -14.70 -8.70
N PRO A 58 18.85 -15.56 -7.68
CA PRO A 58 17.83 -16.58 -7.52
C PRO A 58 16.41 -15.99 -7.55
N ASN A 59 15.46 -16.84 -7.95
CA ASN A 59 14.03 -16.51 -7.86
C ASN A 59 13.66 -15.94 -6.48
N ARG A 60 12.74 -14.99 -6.43
CA ARG A 60 12.24 -14.32 -5.21
C ARG A 60 13.29 -13.48 -4.48
N THR A 61 14.26 -12.95 -5.21
CA THR A 61 15.26 -12.04 -4.64
C THR A 61 14.89 -10.59 -4.93
N LEU A 62 14.80 -9.78 -3.88
CA LEU A 62 14.72 -8.34 -3.98
C LEU A 62 16.12 -7.75 -3.97
N VAL A 63 16.49 -7.08 -5.04
CA VAL A 63 17.76 -6.37 -5.17
C VAL A 63 17.52 -4.89 -5.00
N ARG A 64 18.25 -4.27 -4.08
CA ARG A 64 18.26 -2.81 -3.90
C ARG A 64 19.55 -2.25 -4.46
N TYR A 65 19.47 -1.08 -5.06
CA TYR A 65 20.63 -0.39 -5.58
C TYR A 65 20.53 1.12 -5.39
N ARG A 66 21.68 1.75 -5.42
CA ARG A 66 21.89 3.20 -5.39
C ARG A 66 22.89 3.54 -6.47
N ILE A 67 22.82 4.73 -6.99
CA ILE A 67 23.81 5.22 -7.94
C ILE A 67 24.53 6.40 -7.29
N THR A 68 25.85 6.36 -7.31
CA THR A 68 26.70 7.48 -6.87
C THR A 68 27.50 7.94 -8.07
N VAL A 69 27.47 9.24 -8.34
CA VAL A 69 28.26 9.87 -9.38
C VAL A 69 29.22 10.83 -8.70
N GLU A 70 30.49 10.79 -9.11
CA GLU A 70 31.52 11.71 -8.65
C GLU A 70 32.07 12.47 -9.87
N ASP A 71 32.21 13.77 -9.74
CA ASP A 71 32.78 14.58 -10.79
C ASP A 71 34.33 14.64 -10.69
N THR A 72 34.97 15.28 -11.66
CA THR A 72 36.43 15.44 -11.68
C THR A 72 36.95 16.34 -10.58
N GLY A 73 36.09 17.10 -9.92
CA GLY A 73 36.41 17.96 -8.76
C GLY A 73 36.34 17.20 -7.44
N GLY A 74 35.85 15.96 -7.43
CA GLY A 74 35.67 15.14 -6.23
C GLY A 74 34.31 15.37 -5.54
N GLU A 75 33.42 16.16 -6.12
CA GLU A 75 32.05 16.31 -5.61
C GLU A 75 31.21 15.10 -6.00
N SER A 76 30.42 14.59 -5.06
CA SER A 76 29.62 13.40 -5.28
C SER A 76 28.14 13.58 -5.02
N VAL A 77 27.32 12.94 -5.84
CA VAL A 77 25.87 12.90 -5.70
C VAL A 77 25.42 11.44 -5.68
N ARG A 78 24.55 11.11 -4.74
CA ARG A 78 23.91 9.80 -4.65
C ARG A 78 22.41 9.89 -4.91
N VAL A 79 21.89 8.99 -5.71
CA VAL A 79 20.46 8.81 -5.92
C VAL A 79 20.01 7.41 -5.48
N PRO A 80 18.83 7.25 -4.83
CA PRO A 80 17.94 8.33 -4.38
C PRO A 80 18.64 9.27 -3.42
N TYR A 81 18.22 10.54 -3.39
CA TYR A 81 18.74 11.54 -2.45
C TYR A 81 18.48 11.14 -1.00
N ALA A 82 19.23 11.72 -0.07
CA ALA A 82 19.13 11.38 1.35
C ALA A 82 17.77 11.69 1.98
N ASP A 83 17.06 12.68 1.44
CA ASP A 83 15.72 13.12 1.86
C ASP A 83 14.57 12.45 1.07
N ASP A 84 14.88 11.58 0.10
CA ASP A 84 13.86 10.81 -0.62
C ASP A 84 13.26 9.74 0.30
N GLU A 85 11.94 9.69 0.39
CA GLU A 85 11.25 8.61 1.13
C GLU A 85 11.56 7.21 0.58
N ARG A 86 11.99 7.11 -0.68
CA ARG A 86 12.53 5.91 -1.30
C ARG A 86 13.99 5.76 -0.90
N LEU A 87 14.31 5.00 0.05
CA LEU A 87 15.69 4.83 0.51
C LEU A 87 16.62 4.24 -0.56
N ASN A 88 16.05 3.50 -1.52
CA ASN A 88 16.77 2.81 -2.59
C ASN A 88 15.90 2.70 -3.84
N PHE A 89 16.54 2.49 -5.00
CA PHE A 89 15.92 1.81 -6.12
C PHE A 89 15.89 0.31 -5.84
N ALA A 90 14.97 -0.41 -6.49
CA ALA A 90 14.91 -1.86 -6.33
C ALA A 90 14.27 -2.54 -7.54
N TYR A 91 14.67 -3.80 -7.76
CA TYR A 91 13.95 -4.72 -8.63
C TYR A 91 13.74 -6.06 -7.93
N PHE A 92 12.75 -6.80 -8.37
CA PHE A 92 12.39 -8.09 -7.82
C PHE A 92 12.57 -9.17 -8.87
N GLN A 93 13.54 -10.05 -8.64
CA GLN A 93 13.78 -11.23 -9.47
C GLN A 93 12.70 -12.26 -9.15
N TYR A 94 11.87 -12.59 -10.13
CA TYR A 94 10.73 -13.46 -9.92
C TYR A 94 10.42 -14.24 -11.20
N ASP A 95 10.26 -15.56 -11.10
CA ASP A 95 10.05 -16.46 -12.23
C ASP A 95 8.58 -16.71 -12.58
N GLY A 96 7.67 -16.07 -11.86
CA GLY A 96 6.23 -16.12 -12.12
C GLY A 96 5.42 -16.75 -11.00
N ILE A 97 4.12 -16.73 -11.17
CA ILE A 97 3.16 -17.27 -10.21
C ILE A 97 2.95 -18.75 -10.51
N PRO A 98 3.06 -19.63 -9.52
CA PRO A 98 2.75 -21.05 -9.72
C PRO A 98 1.23 -21.28 -9.79
N ASP A 99 0.85 -22.43 -10.31
CA ASP A 99 -0.51 -22.94 -10.16
C ASP A 99 -0.82 -23.20 -8.68
N TYR A 100 -2.07 -22.96 -8.28
CA TYR A 100 -2.51 -23.21 -6.91
C TYR A 100 -3.46 -24.40 -6.83
N GLN A 101 -3.12 -25.36 -5.97
CA GLN A 101 -3.98 -26.48 -5.64
C GLN A 101 -4.91 -26.14 -4.48
N THR A 102 -6.17 -26.42 -4.64
CA THR A 102 -7.22 -26.20 -3.64
C THR A 102 -8.04 -27.47 -3.44
N ASN A 103 -8.89 -27.48 -2.42
CA ASN A 103 -9.82 -28.57 -2.19
C ASN A 103 -10.96 -28.66 -3.24
N VAL A 104 -11.10 -27.66 -4.11
CA VAL A 104 -12.11 -27.64 -5.18
C VAL A 104 -11.48 -27.76 -6.59
N GLY A 105 -10.16 -27.83 -6.66
CA GLY A 105 -9.43 -27.98 -7.93
C GLY A 105 -8.13 -27.18 -7.97
N THR A 106 -7.46 -27.25 -9.10
CA THR A 106 -6.24 -26.47 -9.40
C THR A 106 -6.62 -25.23 -10.19
N PHE A 107 -6.13 -24.08 -9.73
CA PHE A 107 -6.20 -22.82 -10.47
C PHE A 107 -4.84 -22.59 -11.14
N SER A 108 -4.87 -22.45 -12.45
CA SER A 108 -3.66 -22.17 -13.21
C SER A 108 -3.11 -20.77 -12.92
N ALA A 109 -1.82 -20.60 -13.14
CA ALA A 109 -1.17 -19.30 -13.05
C ALA A 109 -1.88 -18.23 -13.91
N ASN A 110 -2.35 -18.62 -15.10
CA ASN A 110 -3.09 -17.73 -16.00
C ASN A 110 -4.42 -17.27 -15.41
N GLU A 111 -5.16 -18.18 -14.77
CA GLU A 111 -6.41 -17.81 -14.11
C GLU A 111 -6.16 -16.85 -12.93
N VAL A 112 -5.13 -17.12 -12.14
CA VAL A 112 -4.76 -16.25 -11.01
C VAL A 112 -4.33 -14.87 -11.48
N GLN A 113 -3.66 -14.79 -12.64
CA GLN A 113 -3.18 -13.54 -13.24
C GLN A 113 -4.23 -12.81 -14.10
N SER A 114 -5.44 -13.36 -14.25
CA SER A 114 -6.53 -12.68 -14.97
C SER A 114 -6.99 -11.37 -14.34
N ILE A 115 -6.64 -11.16 -13.07
CA ILE A 115 -6.78 -9.89 -12.35
C ILE A 115 -5.39 -9.40 -11.90
N PRO A 116 -5.22 -8.09 -11.61
CA PRO A 116 -3.95 -7.54 -11.14
C PRO A 116 -3.37 -8.31 -9.95
N VAL A 117 -2.09 -8.63 -10.03
CA VAL A 117 -1.37 -9.31 -8.93
C VAL A 117 -0.47 -8.33 -8.20
N TYR A 118 -0.60 -8.32 -6.90
CA TYR A 118 0.18 -7.49 -5.98
C TYR A 118 1.07 -8.36 -5.10
N HIS A 119 2.38 -8.14 -5.15
CA HIS A 119 3.30 -8.78 -4.22
C HIS A 119 3.63 -7.81 -3.08
N VAL A 120 3.49 -8.28 -1.86
CA VAL A 120 3.85 -7.56 -0.64
C VAL A 120 4.97 -8.33 0.04
N LEU A 121 6.20 -7.86 -0.16
CA LEU A 121 7.38 -8.48 0.42
C LEU A 121 7.60 -7.90 1.82
N THR A 122 7.55 -8.76 2.83
CA THR A 122 7.69 -8.36 4.24
C THR A 122 8.29 -9.51 5.06
N THR A 123 8.62 -9.31 6.33
CA THR A 123 9.00 -10.44 7.19
C THR A 123 7.78 -11.11 7.78
N SER A 124 7.88 -12.40 8.09
CA SER A 124 6.88 -13.10 8.91
C SER A 124 6.64 -12.41 10.25
N ALA A 125 7.72 -11.92 10.88
CA ALA A 125 7.63 -11.17 12.13
C ALA A 125 6.79 -9.90 11.99
N ASN A 126 7.09 -9.08 10.97
CA ASN A 126 6.34 -7.84 10.71
C ASN A 126 4.89 -8.12 10.33
N PHE A 127 4.67 -9.11 9.47
CA PHE A 127 3.31 -9.44 9.04
C PHE A 127 2.47 -9.98 10.19
N ASN A 128 3.01 -10.89 10.99
CA ASN A 128 2.33 -11.44 12.15
C ASN A 128 2.01 -10.37 13.19
N GLN A 129 2.93 -9.43 13.44
CA GLN A 129 2.65 -8.28 14.30
C GLN A 129 1.54 -7.39 13.71
N ALA A 130 1.61 -7.08 12.42
CA ALA A 130 0.62 -6.23 11.76
C ALA A 130 -0.78 -6.81 11.81
N VAL A 131 -0.94 -8.11 11.58
CA VAL A 131 -2.24 -8.79 11.59
C VAL A 131 -2.74 -9.11 13.00
N ALA A 132 -1.84 -9.31 13.97
CA ALA A 132 -2.18 -9.49 15.38
C ALA A 132 -2.57 -8.17 16.05
N TYR A 133 -2.12 -7.04 15.51
CA TYR A 133 -2.47 -5.72 16.00
C TYR A 133 -3.92 -5.36 15.62
N ASN A 134 -4.84 -5.92 16.37
CA ASN A 134 -6.28 -5.85 16.08
C ASN A 134 -6.97 -4.62 16.68
N GLY A 135 -6.24 -3.73 17.35
CA GLY A 135 -6.78 -2.57 18.04
C GLY A 135 -7.62 -2.91 19.27
N SER A 136 -7.55 -4.16 19.77
CA SER A 136 -8.06 -4.51 21.09
C SER A 136 -7.18 -3.95 22.20
N ASP A 137 -5.93 -3.66 21.87
CA ASP A 137 -5.06 -2.88 22.72
C ASP A 137 -5.66 -1.49 22.88
N GLN A 138 -5.59 -0.96 24.05
CA GLN A 138 -6.17 0.34 24.43
C GLN A 138 -5.81 1.47 23.47
N ILE A 139 -4.62 1.41 22.88
CA ILE A 139 -4.14 2.40 21.91
C ILE A 139 -4.95 2.41 20.61
N GLY A 140 -5.28 1.22 20.09
CA GLY A 140 -5.92 1.13 18.79
C GLY A 140 -7.42 1.37 18.78
N ARG A 141 -8.07 1.23 19.94
CA ARG A 141 -9.52 1.36 20.05
C ARG A 141 -9.96 2.78 20.34
N ASP A 142 -9.28 3.43 21.26
CA ASP A 142 -9.70 4.70 21.84
C ASP A 142 -8.90 5.89 21.26
N ASN A 143 -7.77 5.62 20.61
CA ASN A 143 -6.95 6.63 19.97
C ASN A 143 -6.69 6.28 18.49
N TYR A 144 -7.61 6.69 17.64
CA TYR A 144 -7.53 6.43 16.20
C TYR A 144 -6.32 7.10 15.54
N ASP A 145 -5.95 8.30 15.99
CA ASP A 145 -4.84 9.05 15.41
C ASP A 145 -3.51 8.37 15.75
N ALA A 146 -3.32 7.96 17.01
CA ALA A 146 -2.16 7.19 17.40
C ALA A 146 -2.06 5.87 16.62
N ARG A 147 -3.17 5.19 16.35
CA ARG A 147 -3.18 3.98 15.54
C ARG A 147 -2.70 4.20 14.11
N SER A 148 -2.93 5.37 13.54
CA SER A 148 -2.47 5.68 12.19
C SER A 148 -0.95 5.74 12.08
N GLU A 149 -0.24 5.92 13.20
CA GLU A 149 1.21 5.91 13.29
C GLU A 149 1.83 4.50 13.31
N TYR A 150 1.03 3.48 13.67
CA TYR A 150 1.48 2.09 13.64
C TYR A 150 1.46 1.55 12.21
N ASN A 151 2.60 1.57 11.57
CA ASN A 151 2.78 1.00 10.26
C ASN A 151 4.02 0.11 10.24
N TRP A 152 4.03 -0.90 9.42
CA TRP A 152 5.18 -1.74 9.12
C TRP A 152 5.66 -1.43 7.71
N ASN A 153 6.92 -1.69 7.45
CA ASN A 153 7.46 -1.47 6.12
C ASN A 153 7.38 -2.76 5.30
N CYS A 154 7.11 -2.61 4.03
CA CYS A 154 7.18 -3.66 3.02
C CYS A 154 7.74 -3.11 1.72
N THR A 155 8.05 -4.01 0.82
CA THR A 155 8.22 -3.69 -0.60
C THR A 155 6.97 -4.16 -1.33
N PHE A 156 6.40 -3.29 -2.13
CA PHE A 156 5.20 -3.57 -2.91
C PHE A 156 5.57 -3.68 -4.38
N VAL A 157 5.12 -4.74 -5.07
CA VAL A 157 5.39 -4.94 -6.50
C VAL A 157 4.08 -5.01 -7.26
N TYR A 158 3.99 -4.21 -8.31
CA TYR A 158 2.85 -4.14 -9.19
C TYR A 158 3.30 -3.88 -10.64
N GLU A 159 2.83 -4.68 -11.59
CA GLU A 159 3.21 -4.60 -13.01
C GLU A 159 4.74 -4.54 -13.22
N GLY A 160 5.48 -5.39 -12.52
CA GLY A 160 6.95 -5.44 -12.60
C GLY A 160 7.67 -4.27 -11.94
N LYS A 161 6.96 -3.21 -11.53
CA LYS A 161 7.54 -2.07 -10.84
C LYS A 161 7.59 -2.31 -9.34
N VAL A 162 8.74 -2.02 -8.75
CA VAL A 162 8.98 -2.15 -7.32
C VAL A 162 8.81 -0.79 -6.64
N TYR A 163 8.01 -0.80 -5.58
CA TYR A 163 7.79 0.32 -4.67
C TYR A 163 8.38 -0.08 -3.32
N ASP A 164 9.63 0.32 -3.08
CA ASP A 164 10.33 -0.05 -1.84
C ASP A 164 9.97 0.89 -0.69
N ASN A 165 10.16 0.42 0.56
CA ASN A 165 9.87 1.17 1.79
C ASN A 165 8.42 1.67 1.90
N VAL A 166 7.48 0.94 1.35
CA VAL A 166 6.04 1.23 1.47
C VAL A 166 5.58 0.91 2.88
N LYS A 167 4.79 1.78 3.46
CA LYS A 167 4.21 1.56 4.79
C LYS A 167 2.88 0.82 4.67
N TYR A 168 2.67 -0.19 5.50
CA TYR A 168 1.38 -0.90 5.56
C TYR A 168 0.91 -1.12 6.99
N ARG A 169 -0.38 -1.31 7.14
CA ARG A 169 -1.06 -1.63 8.40
C ARG A 169 -2.43 -2.26 8.16
N LEU A 170 -3.07 -2.76 9.21
CA LEU A 170 -4.49 -3.09 9.13
C LEU A 170 -5.32 -1.85 8.83
N ARG A 171 -6.28 -1.99 7.92
CA ARG A 171 -7.14 -0.88 7.52
C ARG A 171 -8.09 -0.41 8.62
N GLN A 172 -8.43 -1.21 9.59
CA GLN A 172 -9.63 -1.07 10.38
C GLN A 172 -9.48 -0.38 11.73
N ARG A 173 -10.58 0.27 12.16
CA ARG A 173 -10.66 1.01 13.41
C ARG A 173 -11.00 0.13 14.62
N ASN A 174 -11.84 -0.87 14.49
CA ASN A 174 -12.30 -1.65 15.64
C ASN A 174 -11.85 -3.11 15.62
N ALA A 175 -11.71 -3.63 16.83
CA ALA A 175 -11.23 -4.99 17.15
C ALA A 175 -12.09 -6.13 16.59
N ARG A 176 -13.25 -5.84 16.02
CA ARG A 176 -14.20 -6.86 15.54
C ARG A 176 -13.72 -7.68 14.35
N TYR A 177 -12.53 -7.38 13.89
CA TYR A 177 -11.86 -8.15 12.84
C TYR A 177 -10.80 -9.10 13.38
N SER A 178 -10.86 -9.41 14.66
CA SER A 178 -10.12 -10.47 15.31
C SER A 178 -10.67 -11.83 14.89
N GLY A 179 -10.71 -12.16 13.67
CA GLY A 179 -10.97 -13.51 13.18
C GLY A 179 -9.68 -14.10 12.65
N SER A 180 -9.59 -15.41 12.53
CA SER A 180 -8.57 -16.08 11.75
C SER A 180 -8.70 -15.73 10.27
N GLY A 181 -7.62 -15.79 9.51
CA GLY A 181 -7.61 -15.66 8.08
C GLY A 181 -7.33 -14.25 7.56
N LYS A 182 -7.78 -14.02 6.36
CA LYS A 182 -7.49 -12.84 5.56
C LYS A 182 -7.90 -11.51 6.22
N ARG A 183 -7.04 -10.51 6.16
CA ARG A 183 -7.24 -9.17 6.72
C ARG A 183 -7.35 -8.11 5.63
N SER A 184 -8.02 -7.02 5.94
CA SER A 184 -7.97 -5.79 5.13
C SER A 184 -6.73 -4.98 5.49
N LEU A 185 -5.99 -4.56 4.50
CA LEU A 185 -4.74 -3.84 4.64
C LEU A 185 -4.88 -2.43 4.07
N LYS A 186 -4.05 -1.52 4.54
CA LYS A 186 -3.87 -0.19 3.96
C LYS A 186 -2.39 0.03 3.71
N PHE A 187 -2.06 0.45 2.50
CA PHE A 187 -0.71 0.78 2.06
C PHE A 187 -0.59 2.29 1.86
N ARG A 188 0.57 2.84 2.20
CA ARG A 188 0.96 4.21 1.93
C ARG A 188 2.23 4.21 1.10
N PHE A 189 2.14 4.71 -0.11
CA PHE A 189 3.26 4.85 -1.03
C PHE A 189 4.03 6.13 -0.78
N ASN A 190 5.31 6.10 -1.13
CA ASN A 190 6.22 7.21 -0.93
C ASN A 190 5.92 8.37 -1.86
N ARG A 191 6.24 9.58 -1.41
CA ARG A 191 6.08 10.80 -2.21
C ARG A 191 6.85 10.67 -3.52
N GLY A 192 6.23 11.09 -4.63
CA GLY A 192 6.84 11.00 -5.96
C GLY A 192 6.90 9.60 -6.57
N ASN A 193 6.48 8.55 -5.85
CA ASN A 193 6.49 7.17 -6.34
C ASN A 193 5.15 6.47 -6.05
N HIS A 194 4.08 7.03 -6.57
CA HIS A 194 2.74 6.49 -6.43
C HIS A 194 2.41 5.54 -7.59
N PRO A 195 1.76 4.39 -7.33
CA PRO A 195 1.36 3.47 -8.40
C PRO A 195 0.19 4.03 -9.21
N ALA A 196 0.29 3.88 -10.52
CA ALA A 196 -0.80 4.14 -11.46
C ALA A 196 -1.61 2.86 -11.62
N PHE A 197 -2.53 2.62 -10.70
CA PHE A 197 -3.42 1.45 -10.76
C PHE A 197 -4.36 1.52 -11.94
N ARG A 198 -4.90 0.35 -12.30
CA ARG A 198 -5.86 0.19 -13.38
C ARG A 198 -7.24 -0.22 -12.84
N ASP A 199 -8.24 0.16 -13.56
CA ASP A 199 -9.62 -0.28 -13.33
C ASP A 199 -9.84 -1.73 -13.80
N MET A 200 -11.08 -2.18 -13.73
CA MET A 200 -11.46 -3.54 -14.16
C MET A 200 -11.39 -3.76 -15.68
N ASN A 201 -11.31 -2.69 -16.48
CA ASN A 201 -11.16 -2.75 -17.94
C ASN A 201 -9.67 -2.70 -18.35
N GLY A 202 -8.76 -2.49 -17.41
CA GLY A 202 -7.34 -2.33 -17.66
C GLY A 202 -6.90 -0.90 -17.93
N ASP A 203 -7.80 0.07 -17.86
CA ASP A 203 -7.51 1.49 -18.03
C ASP A 203 -6.91 2.08 -16.75
N LYS A 204 -5.88 2.92 -16.92
CA LYS A 204 -5.28 3.61 -15.77
C LYS A 204 -6.25 4.62 -15.20
N TYR A 205 -6.35 4.64 -13.86
CA TYR A 205 -7.05 5.73 -13.19
C TYR A 205 -6.40 7.08 -13.49
N ALA A 206 -7.20 8.13 -13.49
CA ALA A 206 -6.77 9.49 -13.84
C ALA A 206 -5.58 10.00 -13.01
N LYS A 207 -5.45 9.52 -11.77
CA LYS A 207 -4.36 9.91 -10.86
C LYS A 207 -3.72 8.68 -10.20
N PRO A 208 -2.39 8.67 -10.03
CA PRO A 208 -1.71 7.65 -9.23
C PRO A 208 -2.13 7.74 -7.76
N TRP A 209 -2.26 6.60 -7.09
CA TRP A 209 -2.78 6.54 -5.72
C TRP A 209 -1.66 6.64 -4.67
N LYS A 210 -1.79 7.59 -3.76
CA LYS A 210 -0.93 7.71 -2.59
C LYS A 210 -1.18 6.60 -1.57
N PHE A 211 -2.44 6.20 -1.45
CA PHE A 211 -2.88 5.11 -0.57
C PHE A 211 -3.64 4.07 -1.36
N LEU A 212 -3.44 2.82 -0.98
CA LEU A 212 -4.27 1.70 -1.40
C LEU A 212 -4.93 1.13 -0.15
N SER A 213 -6.24 1.18 -0.09
CA SER A 213 -7.02 0.48 0.92
C SER A 213 -7.57 -0.81 0.34
N THR A 214 -7.64 -1.88 1.16
CA THR A 214 -8.22 -3.14 0.72
C THR A 214 -9.39 -3.56 1.58
N HIS A 215 -10.30 -4.34 1.00
CA HIS A 215 -11.38 -5.01 1.73
C HIS A 215 -11.24 -6.52 1.56
N LYS A 216 -11.26 -7.25 2.67
CA LYS A 216 -11.01 -8.70 2.69
C LYS A 216 -12.13 -9.56 2.10
N MET A 217 -13.27 -8.96 1.77
CA MET A 217 -14.45 -9.58 1.16
C MET A 217 -15.19 -10.64 1.99
N LEU A 218 -14.63 -11.04 3.11
CA LEU A 218 -15.24 -12.02 4.02
C LEU A 218 -15.75 -11.32 5.26
N SER A 219 -16.95 -11.67 5.70
CA SER A 219 -17.45 -11.33 7.03
C SER A 219 -17.14 -12.48 7.99
N SER A 220 -16.78 -12.16 9.23
CA SER A 220 -16.68 -13.16 10.31
C SER A 220 -18.06 -13.65 10.81
N ARG A 221 -19.12 -13.01 10.37
CA ARG A 221 -20.49 -13.42 10.63
C ARG A 221 -21.03 -14.13 9.39
N SER A 222 -21.27 -15.42 9.54
CA SER A 222 -21.77 -16.34 8.53
C SER A 222 -22.58 -15.72 7.38
N ASN A 223 -22.34 -16.16 6.16
CA ASN A 223 -23.15 -15.99 4.96
C ASN A 223 -23.00 -14.68 4.17
N TYR A 224 -22.08 -13.75 4.49
CA TYR A 224 -21.90 -12.52 3.70
C TYR A 224 -20.59 -12.53 2.91
N TYR A 225 -20.41 -13.52 2.03
CA TYR A 225 -19.28 -13.59 1.10
C TYR A 225 -19.32 -12.49 0.03
N THR A 226 -20.43 -11.80 -0.07
CA THR A 226 -20.74 -10.83 -1.13
C THR A 226 -20.41 -9.38 -0.77
N TRP A 227 -19.91 -9.11 0.43
CA TRP A 227 -19.69 -7.72 0.89
C TRP A 227 -18.75 -6.92 -0.02
N GLY A 228 -17.70 -7.56 -0.54
CA GLY A 228 -16.82 -6.89 -1.49
C GLY A 228 -17.54 -6.57 -2.81
N LEU A 229 -18.41 -7.45 -3.29
CA LEU A 229 -19.21 -7.23 -4.49
C LEU A 229 -20.18 -6.07 -4.28
N PHE A 230 -20.93 -6.07 -3.18
CA PHE A 230 -21.84 -4.95 -2.87
C PHE A 230 -21.10 -3.63 -2.75
N GLN A 231 -19.95 -3.60 -2.10
CA GLN A 231 -19.18 -2.37 -1.97
C GLN A 231 -18.68 -1.89 -3.32
N ALA A 232 -18.13 -2.76 -4.16
CA ALA A 232 -17.68 -2.42 -5.50
C ALA A 232 -18.85 -1.90 -6.37
N THR A 233 -19.98 -2.62 -6.36
CA THR A 233 -21.17 -2.23 -7.13
C THR A 233 -21.73 -0.89 -6.67
N ASN A 234 -21.83 -0.66 -5.37
CA ASN A 234 -22.33 0.61 -4.85
C ASN A 234 -21.44 1.79 -5.23
N HIS A 235 -20.12 1.64 -5.12
CA HIS A 235 -19.19 2.69 -5.54
C HIS A 235 -19.28 2.95 -7.05
N LEU A 236 -19.37 1.89 -7.85
CA LEU A 236 -19.57 2.03 -9.30
C LEU A 236 -20.87 2.78 -9.63
N MET A 237 -21.98 2.37 -9.02
CA MET A 237 -23.29 3.01 -9.26
C MET A 237 -23.26 4.49 -8.86
N TRP A 238 -22.64 4.84 -7.75
CA TRP A 238 -22.53 6.24 -7.34
C TRP A 238 -21.72 7.06 -8.35
N ASN A 239 -20.57 6.54 -8.78
CA ASN A 239 -19.78 7.21 -9.82
C ASN A 239 -20.57 7.36 -11.13
N LEU A 240 -21.34 6.35 -11.55
CA LEU A 240 -22.18 6.41 -12.74
C LEU A 240 -23.33 7.44 -12.63
N THR A 241 -23.82 7.70 -11.43
CA THR A 241 -24.84 8.72 -11.16
C THR A 241 -24.27 10.11 -10.90
N GLY A 242 -22.94 10.29 -11.04
CA GLY A 242 -22.27 11.56 -10.81
C GLY A 242 -21.96 11.87 -9.34
N THR A 243 -22.20 10.92 -8.44
CA THR A 243 -21.82 11.07 -7.03
C THR A 243 -20.42 10.50 -6.82
N PRO A 244 -19.42 11.30 -6.46
CA PRO A 244 -18.06 10.81 -6.29
C PRO A 244 -17.96 9.72 -5.23
N ALA A 245 -17.42 8.58 -5.60
CA ALA A 245 -17.15 7.45 -4.71
C ALA A 245 -15.80 6.84 -5.04
N PRO A 246 -15.10 6.19 -4.07
CA PRO A 246 -13.81 5.59 -4.32
C PRO A 246 -13.83 4.63 -5.51
N TYR A 247 -12.87 4.75 -6.40
CA TYR A 247 -12.64 3.75 -7.43
C TYR A 247 -12.22 2.43 -6.79
N THR A 248 -12.68 1.33 -7.40
CA THR A 248 -12.41 -0.02 -6.88
C THR A 248 -12.06 -0.96 -8.02
N HIS A 249 -11.18 -1.92 -7.72
CA HIS A 249 -10.88 -3.04 -8.58
C HIS A 249 -10.51 -4.28 -7.76
N TRP A 250 -10.58 -5.44 -8.36
CA TRP A 250 -10.15 -6.68 -7.73
C TRP A 250 -8.65 -6.86 -7.90
N GLY A 251 -7.98 -7.38 -6.87
CA GLY A 251 -6.58 -7.71 -6.94
C GLY A 251 -6.27 -9.00 -6.20
N HIS A 252 -5.38 -9.79 -6.76
CA HIS A 252 -4.81 -10.96 -6.12
C HIS A 252 -3.58 -10.54 -5.32
N PHE A 253 -3.63 -10.70 -4.00
CA PHE A 253 -2.53 -10.34 -3.10
C PHE A 253 -1.70 -11.57 -2.73
N ARG A 254 -0.40 -11.38 -2.80
CA ARG A 254 0.61 -12.35 -2.41
C ARG A 254 1.46 -11.73 -1.31
N ILE A 255 1.61 -12.43 -0.19
CA ILE A 255 2.43 -11.98 0.94
C ILE A 255 3.70 -12.81 0.96
N VAL A 256 4.77 -12.24 0.42
CA VAL A 256 6.08 -12.90 0.33
C VAL A 256 6.84 -12.68 1.62
N GLN A 257 6.96 -13.72 2.43
CA GLN A 257 7.55 -13.64 3.78
C GLN A 257 8.83 -14.46 3.96
N GLY A 258 9.14 -15.33 3.03
CA GLY A 258 10.26 -16.27 3.11
C GLY A 258 10.87 -16.57 1.75
N ALA A 259 11.82 -17.50 1.74
CA ALA A 259 12.52 -17.91 0.53
C ALA A 259 11.73 -18.90 -0.33
N GLU A 260 10.81 -19.64 0.28
CA GLU A 260 10.07 -20.70 -0.38
C GLU A 260 8.66 -20.27 -0.73
N GLU A 261 8.16 -20.76 -1.83
CA GLU A 261 6.78 -20.61 -2.27
C GLU A 261 6.12 -21.99 -2.33
N TYR A 262 4.93 -22.07 -1.79
CA TYR A 262 4.12 -23.29 -1.79
C TYR A 262 2.98 -23.15 -2.79
N THR A 263 2.62 -24.26 -3.43
CA THR A 263 1.54 -24.34 -4.42
C THR A 263 0.18 -24.70 -3.81
N THR A 264 0.13 -24.95 -2.51
CA THR A 264 -1.12 -25.32 -1.83
C THR A 264 -1.86 -24.11 -1.30
N GLN A 265 -3.19 -24.18 -1.33
CA GLN A 265 -4.06 -23.11 -0.82
C GLN A 265 -3.76 -22.79 0.65
N HIS A 266 -3.72 -21.51 0.98
CA HIS A 266 -3.45 -20.98 2.31
C HIS A 266 -2.07 -21.28 2.88
N VAL A 267 -1.17 -21.77 2.06
CA VAL A 267 0.23 -22.00 2.40
C VAL A 267 1.09 -21.15 1.46
N GLY A 268 2.21 -20.66 1.98
CA GLY A 268 3.13 -19.82 1.20
C GLY A 268 2.58 -18.41 0.95
N ASP A 269 2.78 -17.93 -0.25
CA ASP A 269 2.54 -16.53 -0.59
C ASP A 269 1.08 -16.21 -0.90
N TYR A 270 0.26 -17.19 -1.16
CA TYR A 270 -1.14 -16.96 -1.52
C TYR A 270 -1.93 -16.34 -0.38
N TYR A 271 -2.20 -15.06 -0.46
CA TYR A 271 -3.05 -14.36 0.52
C TYR A 271 -4.51 -14.28 0.08
N GLY A 272 -4.73 -14.23 -1.21
CA GLY A 272 -6.05 -14.28 -1.84
C GLY A 272 -6.51 -12.97 -2.45
N MET A 273 -7.69 -13.01 -3.03
CA MET A 273 -8.32 -11.86 -3.68
C MET A 273 -8.82 -10.85 -2.64
N LEU A 274 -8.50 -9.58 -2.85
CA LEU A 274 -9.02 -8.43 -2.08
C LEU A 274 -9.66 -7.43 -3.03
N LEU A 275 -10.64 -6.70 -2.54
CA LEU A 275 -11.12 -5.49 -3.22
C LEU A 275 -10.15 -4.36 -2.89
N ALA A 276 -9.44 -3.89 -3.89
CA ALA A 276 -8.60 -2.70 -3.84
C ALA A 276 -9.47 -1.45 -3.99
N MET A 277 -9.20 -0.42 -3.20
CA MET A 277 -10.03 0.77 -3.14
C MET A 277 -9.19 2.03 -3.00
N GLU A 278 -9.58 3.06 -3.72
CA GLU A 278 -9.08 4.41 -3.53
C GLU A 278 -9.33 4.90 -2.10
N GLU A 279 -8.44 5.71 -1.58
CA GLU A 279 -8.61 6.31 -0.25
C GLU A 279 -9.10 7.75 -0.38
N TYR A 280 -9.89 8.19 0.58
CA TYR A 280 -10.36 9.57 0.68
C TYR A 280 -9.21 10.49 1.09
N ASP A 281 -8.50 11.04 0.11
CA ASP A 281 -7.41 11.99 0.31
C ASP A 281 -7.42 13.07 -0.79
N SER A 282 -6.34 13.85 -0.90
CA SER A 282 -6.23 14.88 -1.95
C SER A 282 -6.26 14.30 -3.36
N ARG A 283 -5.83 13.05 -3.54
CA ARG A 283 -5.86 12.39 -4.86
C ARG A 283 -7.27 11.99 -5.24
N PHE A 284 -8.08 11.57 -4.28
CA PHE A 284 -9.50 11.33 -4.49
C PHE A 284 -10.20 12.59 -5.02
N LEU A 285 -9.96 13.76 -4.40
CA LEU A 285 -10.52 15.01 -4.90
C LEU A 285 -10.05 15.32 -6.32
N ASP A 286 -8.74 15.16 -6.59
CA ASP A 286 -8.18 15.39 -7.91
C ASP A 286 -8.72 14.41 -8.98
N SER A 287 -8.90 13.12 -8.63
CA SER A 287 -9.37 12.09 -9.57
C SER A 287 -10.86 12.22 -9.91
N HIS A 288 -11.62 12.84 -9.03
CA HIS A 288 -13.05 13.11 -9.23
C HIS A 288 -13.34 14.56 -9.66
N ASN A 289 -12.32 15.33 -10.08
CA ASN A 289 -12.44 16.73 -10.51
C ASN A 289 -13.11 17.63 -9.47
N MET A 290 -12.85 17.37 -8.20
CA MET A 290 -13.37 18.14 -7.08
C MET A 290 -12.35 19.17 -6.62
N GLU A 291 -12.81 20.32 -6.18
CA GLU A 291 -11.95 21.30 -5.52
C GLU A 291 -11.34 20.74 -4.23
N LYS A 292 -10.10 21.14 -3.93
CA LYS A 292 -9.40 20.77 -2.69
C LYS A 292 -10.00 21.48 -1.49
N ARG A 293 -11.04 20.90 -0.94
CA ARG A 293 -11.76 21.40 0.24
C ARG A 293 -11.76 20.38 1.36
N ASN A 294 -12.41 20.71 2.46
CA ASN A 294 -12.62 19.79 3.57
C ASN A 294 -13.44 18.57 3.12
N LEU A 295 -12.98 17.41 3.50
CA LEU A 295 -13.68 16.14 3.31
C LEU A 295 -13.97 15.53 4.68
N TYR A 296 -15.23 15.35 4.99
CA TYR A 296 -15.67 14.83 6.27
C TYR A 296 -16.24 13.43 6.14
N LYS A 297 -15.97 12.60 7.12
CA LYS A 297 -16.56 11.28 7.25
C LYS A 297 -17.34 11.19 8.55
N LEU A 298 -18.61 10.83 8.45
CA LEU A 298 -19.43 10.45 9.59
C LEU A 298 -19.11 9.01 9.98
N ILE A 299 -18.65 8.80 11.22
CA ILE A 299 -18.14 7.49 11.63
C ILE A 299 -19.25 6.59 12.15
N SER A 300 -20.23 7.15 12.83
CA SER A 300 -21.32 6.40 13.48
C SER A 300 -22.72 6.75 12.99
N GLY A 301 -22.84 7.56 11.97
CA GLY A 301 -24.13 8.08 11.50
C GLY A 301 -24.76 9.10 12.46
N ARG A 302 -24.03 9.55 13.46
CA ARG A 302 -24.46 10.58 14.40
C ARG A 302 -23.94 11.94 13.95
N THR A 303 -24.78 12.93 14.05
CA THR A 303 -24.51 14.32 13.63
C THR A 303 -23.98 15.22 14.75
N ASN A 304 -23.66 14.64 15.92
CA ASN A 304 -23.28 15.40 17.11
C ASN A 304 -21.83 15.95 17.11
N GLY A 305 -21.18 16.00 15.99
CA GLY A 305 -19.83 16.55 15.82
C GLY A 305 -18.69 15.69 16.39
N LYS A 306 -18.95 14.84 17.40
CA LYS A 306 -17.92 13.99 18.04
C LYS A 306 -17.49 12.81 17.17
N ASP A 307 -18.34 12.40 16.26
CA ASP A 307 -18.13 11.24 15.38
C ASP A 307 -17.77 11.67 13.95
N VAL A 308 -17.43 12.92 13.74
CA VAL A 308 -17.01 13.47 12.47
C VAL A 308 -15.49 13.42 12.39
N GLN A 309 -14.98 12.78 11.36
CA GLN A 309 -13.56 12.77 11.05
C GLN A 309 -13.30 13.57 9.79
N ARG A 310 -12.44 14.57 9.88
CA ARG A 310 -11.95 15.30 8.73
C ARG A 310 -10.84 14.48 8.07
N TYR A 311 -11.00 14.20 6.79
CA TYR A 311 -10.03 13.43 6.02
C TYR A 311 -9.06 14.30 5.22
N GLN A 312 -9.58 15.36 4.65
CA GLN A 312 -8.83 16.27 3.80
C GLN A 312 -9.24 17.70 4.09
N GLY A 313 -8.26 18.55 4.16
CA GLY A 313 -8.45 19.98 4.24
C GLY A 313 -7.17 20.63 3.76
N ALA A 314 -7.10 20.85 2.45
CA ALA A 314 -5.85 21.21 1.80
C ALA A 314 -5.33 22.58 2.26
N GLU A 315 -6.21 23.56 2.37
CA GLU A 315 -5.85 24.95 2.58
C GLU A 315 -6.77 25.63 3.60
N SER A 316 -7.63 24.83 4.25
CA SER A 316 -8.57 25.32 5.23
C SER A 316 -8.06 25.15 6.66
N VAL A 317 -8.53 26.01 7.53
CA VAL A 317 -8.29 25.90 8.97
C VAL A 317 -8.73 24.52 9.48
N ALA A 318 -7.97 23.97 10.42
CA ALA A 318 -8.22 22.63 10.98
C ALA A 318 -9.41 22.66 11.97
N ASP A 319 -10.55 23.14 11.55
CA ASP A 319 -11.79 23.14 12.32
C ASP A 319 -12.93 22.46 11.53
N ALA A 320 -14.07 22.31 12.14
CA ALA A 320 -15.28 21.73 11.55
C ALA A 320 -16.46 22.71 11.60
N SER A 321 -16.21 24.00 11.65
CA SER A 321 -17.25 25.05 11.76
C SER A 321 -18.14 25.08 10.53
N ASP A 322 -17.58 24.88 9.34
CA ASP A 322 -18.30 24.72 8.09
C ASP A 322 -19.29 23.54 8.12
N PHE A 323 -18.83 22.37 8.62
CA PHE A 323 -19.68 21.21 8.79
C PHE A 323 -20.77 21.45 9.83
N SER A 324 -20.45 22.08 10.95
CA SER A 324 -21.41 22.43 12.00
C SER A 324 -22.47 23.37 11.48
N THR A 325 -22.10 24.34 10.65
CA THR A 325 -23.02 25.27 10.01
C THR A 325 -24.05 24.54 9.12
N ILE A 326 -23.54 23.58 8.29
CA ILE A 326 -24.41 22.77 7.42
C ILE A 326 -25.37 21.93 8.27
N ILE A 327 -24.92 21.28 9.31
CA ILE A 327 -25.75 20.44 10.18
C ILE A 327 -26.83 21.30 10.85
N ASN A 328 -26.48 22.47 11.35
CA ASN A 328 -27.45 23.38 11.98
C ASN A 328 -28.52 23.88 11.00
N GLN A 329 -28.14 24.06 9.73
CA GLN A 329 -29.09 24.44 8.67
C GLN A 329 -29.98 23.28 8.21
N LEU A 330 -29.47 22.05 8.25
CA LEU A 330 -30.21 20.84 7.86
C LEU A 330 -31.06 20.25 8.99
N THR A 331 -30.92 20.77 10.19
CA THR A 331 -31.77 20.39 11.32
C THR A 331 -32.73 21.56 11.65
N PRO A 332 -33.69 21.89 10.78
CA PRO A 332 -34.74 22.79 11.16
C PRO A 332 -35.46 22.17 12.37
N ALA A 333 -35.85 23.01 13.31
CA ALA A 333 -36.85 22.60 14.30
C ALA A 333 -38.01 21.98 13.48
N ARG A 334 -38.22 20.68 13.61
CA ARG A 334 -39.43 20.07 13.11
C ARG A 334 -40.53 20.65 13.97
N ASP A 335 -41.21 21.60 13.41
CA ASP A 335 -42.57 21.90 13.86
C ASP A 335 -43.41 20.72 13.35
N ASP A 336 -43.67 19.77 14.23
CA ASP A 336 -44.59 18.69 14.00
C ASP A 336 -46.03 19.24 13.99
#